data_1aaea78a0b63c3156eeb3bbe1e2d606b
#
_entry.id   1aaea78a0b63c3156eeb3bbe1e2d606b
#
_cell.length_a   1.000
_cell.length_b   1.000
_cell.length_c   1.000
_cell.angle_alpha   90.00
_cell.angle_beta   90.00
_cell.angle_gamma   90.00
#
_symmetry.space_group_name_H-M   'P 1'
#
loop_
_entity.id
_entity.type
_entity.pdbx_description
1 polymer ?
#
loop_
_entity_poly.entity_id
_entity_poly.type
_entity_poly.pdbx_seq_one_letter_code
_entity_poly.pdbx_strand_id
1 'polypeptide(L)'
;MNHLNPGRKAAQRRNMMKDISDTLLQTFRTSYEADKNAQVLHGALAKTDMMNLAYHPGKGAALKGAFTVEVKTRGITAQEQSGRCWLFAALNILREKVAEKCHLEQFELSQNYLSFYDKLEKANNFLEMVIANADAPVKGQLMQYVLRGMSDGGYWKEAADLVEKYGVVPKQVQPETYQSGHTDRFVSTLNRLLRKDAMELRELVKTGKDPYARKAEMLEEVYRAECIAFGEPVRTFDFTYRDKDNNFHEDRGLSPLDFYHKYVGISLNDYMAVINEPTFDKPLGRVIAFHGVENMVGRDMRGLNLTGHDMEDLCVKQLKAGEAVWFACDAGAAGARKEGVWDPESVRYEDLLGGFSMDMEKGKRLEYGASSATHAMLITGVHLDEKGNPDRWKIENSWGKDVGDNGYFVCSEAYFQKFVYEAVILKKHFTEDQKKMMELEPVYINAWDEDY
;
A
#
# COMPACT_ATOMS: atom_id res chain seq x y z
N MET A 1 34.15 11.42 -32.92
CA MET A 1 33.49 10.34 -32.14
C MET A 1 32.20 9.99 -32.85
N ASN A 2 32.12 8.79 -33.46
CA ASN A 2 30.97 8.38 -34.26
C ASN A 2 29.76 8.09 -33.38
N HIS A 3 28.83 9.03 -33.29
CA HIS A 3 27.48 8.76 -32.74
C HIS A 3 26.71 7.87 -33.71
N LEU A 4 26.81 6.57 -33.53
CA LEU A 4 25.97 5.62 -34.25
C LEU A 4 24.50 5.90 -33.88
N ASN A 5 23.68 6.13 -34.91
CA ASN A 5 22.23 6.33 -34.80
C ASN A 5 21.61 5.25 -33.91
N PRO A 6 20.79 5.61 -32.88
CA PRO A 6 20.15 4.66 -31.95
C PRO A 6 19.44 3.49 -32.65
N GLY A 7 18.82 3.73 -33.79
CA GLY A 7 18.19 2.70 -34.61
C GLY A 7 19.17 1.66 -35.19
N ARG A 8 20.41 2.04 -35.53
CA ARG A 8 21.45 1.09 -35.99
C ARG A 8 21.97 0.22 -34.83
N LYS A 9 22.12 0.78 -33.60
CA LYS A 9 22.49 -0.01 -32.42
C LYS A 9 21.40 -1.03 -32.05
N ALA A 10 20.13 -0.64 -32.13
CA ALA A 10 19.01 -1.55 -31.91
C ALA A 10 18.94 -2.67 -32.96
N ALA A 11 19.13 -2.36 -34.22
CA ALA A 11 19.18 -3.36 -35.30
C ALA A 11 20.37 -4.34 -35.17
N GLN A 12 21.56 -3.84 -34.78
CA GLN A 12 22.71 -4.68 -34.48
C GLN A 12 22.47 -5.61 -33.28
N ARG A 13 21.87 -5.11 -32.21
CA ARG A 13 21.51 -5.93 -31.04
C ARG A 13 20.49 -7.01 -31.40
N ARG A 14 19.50 -6.70 -32.23
CA ARG A 14 18.48 -7.66 -32.69
C ARG A 14 19.11 -8.83 -33.47
N ASN A 15 20.16 -8.57 -34.29
CA ASN A 15 20.88 -9.61 -35.01
C ASN A 15 21.78 -10.49 -34.10
N MET A 16 22.01 -10.10 -32.84
CA MET A 16 22.73 -10.90 -31.85
C MET A 16 21.81 -11.74 -30.96
N MET A 17 20.49 -11.53 -31.03
CA MET A 17 19.51 -12.34 -30.31
C MET A 17 19.46 -13.74 -30.95
N LYS A 18 19.49 -14.75 -30.07
CA LYS A 18 19.38 -16.16 -30.49
C LYS A 18 17.94 -16.62 -30.24
N ASP A 19 17.37 -17.22 -31.27
CA ASP A 19 16.10 -17.92 -31.18
C ASP A 19 16.26 -19.29 -30.51
N ILE A 20 15.16 -19.88 -30.06
CA ILE A 20 15.14 -21.25 -29.55
C ILE A 20 15.36 -22.21 -30.77
N SER A 21 16.51 -22.87 -30.80
CA SER A 21 16.79 -23.84 -31.85
C SER A 21 16.10 -25.17 -31.61
N ASP A 22 15.86 -25.93 -32.68
CA ASP A 22 15.32 -27.31 -32.58
C ASP A 22 16.16 -28.20 -31.68
N THR A 23 17.49 -28.06 -31.73
CA THR A 23 18.41 -28.82 -30.89
C THR A 23 18.21 -28.48 -29.41
N LEU A 24 18.06 -27.19 -29.07
CA LEU A 24 17.81 -26.75 -27.70
C LEU A 24 16.44 -27.26 -27.21
N LEU A 25 15.41 -27.16 -28.06
CA LEU A 25 14.08 -27.64 -27.76
C LEU A 25 14.07 -29.19 -27.54
N GLN A 26 14.83 -29.93 -28.32
CA GLN A 26 14.97 -31.37 -28.11
C GLN A 26 15.66 -31.70 -26.79
N THR A 27 16.65 -30.92 -26.38
CA THR A 27 17.29 -31.05 -25.08
C THR A 27 16.30 -30.87 -23.93
N PHE A 28 15.43 -29.84 -24.02
CA PHE A 28 14.39 -29.58 -23.02
C PHE A 28 13.37 -30.73 -22.95
N ARG A 29 12.92 -31.25 -24.09
CA ARG A 29 12.00 -32.40 -24.14
C ARG A 29 12.59 -33.63 -23.46
N THR A 30 13.84 -33.97 -23.80
CA THR A 30 14.52 -35.11 -23.22
C THR A 30 14.68 -34.99 -21.70
N SER A 31 15.03 -33.79 -21.23
CA SER A 31 15.14 -33.50 -19.78
C SER A 31 13.79 -33.65 -19.07
N TYR A 32 12.71 -33.09 -19.64
CA TYR A 32 11.37 -33.18 -19.06
C TYR A 32 10.85 -34.63 -19.07
N GLU A 33 11.03 -35.37 -20.15
CA GLU A 33 10.60 -36.78 -20.28
C GLU A 33 11.31 -37.70 -19.28
N ALA A 34 12.54 -37.38 -18.89
CA ALA A 34 13.30 -38.11 -17.89
C ALA A 34 12.86 -37.80 -16.46
N ASP A 35 12.20 -36.69 -16.22
CA ASP A 35 11.74 -36.25 -14.90
C ASP A 35 10.35 -36.83 -14.57
N LYS A 36 10.35 -37.95 -13.83
CA LYS A 36 9.10 -38.60 -13.37
C LYS A 36 8.31 -37.74 -12.38
N ASN A 37 8.97 -36.91 -11.56
CA ASN A 37 8.30 -36.03 -10.61
C ASN A 37 7.56 -34.91 -11.34
N ALA A 38 8.16 -34.32 -12.37
CA ALA A 38 7.51 -33.30 -13.19
C ALA A 38 6.21 -33.84 -13.85
N GLN A 39 6.19 -35.12 -14.27
CA GLN A 39 5.00 -35.74 -14.85
C GLN A 39 3.90 -35.95 -13.81
N VAL A 40 4.24 -36.33 -12.57
CA VAL A 40 3.26 -36.45 -11.46
C VAL A 40 2.71 -35.09 -11.08
N LEU A 41 3.57 -34.08 -10.96
CA LEU A 41 3.18 -32.70 -10.63
C LEU A 41 2.30 -32.11 -11.73
N HIS A 42 2.60 -32.36 -13.01
CA HIS A 42 1.75 -31.98 -14.12
C HIS A 42 0.32 -32.54 -13.97
N GLY A 43 0.19 -33.82 -13.62
CA GLY A 43 -1.12 -34.45 -13.38
C GLY A 43 -1.91 -33.82 -12.24
N ALA A 44 -1.22 -33.41 -11.16
CA ALA A 44 -1.84 -32.73 -10.03
C ALA A 44 -2.25 -31.27 -10.38
N LEU A 45 -1.34 -30.51 -11.00
CA LEU A 45 -1.56 -29.11 -11.38
C LEU A 45 -2.61 -28.96 -12.49
N ALA A 46 -2.82 -29.99 -13.32
CA ALA A 46 -3.85 -29.96 -14.35
C ALA A 46 -5.28 -29.83 -13.80
N LYS A 47 -5.49 -30.08 -12.50
CA LYS A 47 -6.85 -30.12 -11.88
C LYS A 47 -6.93 -29.35 -10.56
N THR A 48 -5.82 -28.79 -10.07
CA THR A 48 -5.75 -28.15 -8.76
C THR A 48 -5.06 -26.81 -8.87
N ASP A 49 -5.56 -25.80 -8.17
CA ASP A 49 -4.92 -24.52 -8.06
C ASP A 49 -3.51 -24.65 -7.47
N MET A 50 -2.55 -23.91 -8.05
CA MET A 50 -1.14 -23.98 -7.67
C MET A 50 -0.91 -23.67 -6.20
N MET A 51 -1.64 -22.69 -5.62
CA MET A 51 -1.53 -22.33 -4.21
C MET A 51 -1.85 -23.51 -3.28
N ASN A 52 -2.89 -24.29 -3.61
CA ASN A 52 -3.28 -25.45 -2.79
C ASN A 52 -2.20 -26.53 -2.71
N LEU A 53 -1.35 -26.61 -3.72
CA LEU A 53 -0.23 -27.58 -3.76
C LEU A 53 1.08 -26.97 -3.22
N ALA A 54 1.27 -25.67 -3.35
CA ALA A 54 2.44 -24.96 -2.85
C ALA A 54 2.42 -24.79 -1.32
N TYR A 55 1.25 -24.80 -0.69
CA TYR A 55 1.12 -24.61 0.75
C TYR A 55 1.45 -25.87 1.53
N HIS A 56 2.34 -25.72 2.51
CA HIS A 56 2.77 -26.77 3.46
C HIS A 56 2.05 -26.59 4.80
N PRO A 57 0.93 -27.32 5.06
CA PRO A 57 0.08 -27.07 6.24
C PRO A 57 0.81 -27.23 7.57
N GLY A 58 1.77 -28.15 7.67
CA GLY A 58 2.57 -28.36 8.90
C GLY A 58 3.45 -27.15 9.26
N LYS A 59 4.03 -26.51 8.25
CA LYS A 59 4.84 -25.30 8.44
C LYS A 59 3.96 -24.11 8.85
N GLY A 60 2.85 -23.88 8.12
CA GLY A 60 1.92 -22.82 8.45
C GLY A 60 1.24 -22.99 9.82
N ALA A 61 0.94 -24.22 10.23
CA ALA A 61 0.40 -24.51 11.56
C ALA A 61 1.39 -24.16 12.68
N ALA A 62 2.69 -24.35 12.46
CA ALA A 62 3.74 -24.05 13.44
C ALA A 62 3.84 -22.54 13.76
N LEU A 63 3.38 -21.67 12.86
CA LEU A 63 3.35 -20.21 13.09
C LEU A 63 2.15 -19.76 13.91
N LYS A 64 1.09 -20.59 13.99
CA LYS A 64 -0.12 -20.26 14.75
C LYS A 64 0.09 -20.50 16.23
N GLY A 65 -0.33 -19.57 17.07
CA GLY A 65 -0.17 -19.68 18.52
C GLY A 65 -0.31 -18.32 19.22
N ALA A 66 -0.07 -18.29 20.52
CA ALA A 66 -0.08 -17.07 21.31
C ALA A 66 1.11 -16.16 20.96
N PHE A 67 0.93 -14.88 21.14
CA PHE A 67 1.96 -13.86 20.98
C PHE A 67 2.44 -13.35 22.33
N THR A 68 3.72 -13.03 22.45
CA THR A 68 4.31 -12.53 23.71
C THR A 68 3.86 -11.10 24.00
N VAL A 69 3.68 -10.32 22.94
CA VAL A 69 3.15 -8.96 23.00
C VAL A 69 1.97 -8.88 22.03
N GLU A 70 0.84 -8.39 22.52
CA GLU A 70 -0.37 -8.27 21.69
C GLU A 70 -1.10 -6.98 22.03
N VAL A 71 -1.41 -6.20 21.00
CA VAL A 71 -2.26 -5.00 21.08
C VAL A 71 -3.68 -5.42 20.75
N LYS A 72 -4.60 -5.20 21.67
CA LYS A 72 -6.02 -5.50 21.44
C LYS A 72 -6.63 -4.46 20.52
N THR A 73 -7.26 -4.91 19.44
CA THR A 73 -7.98 -4.07 18.48
C THR A 73 -9.48 -4.39 18.44
N ARG A 74 -10.27 -3.47 17.90
CA ARG A 74 -11.73 -3.46 18.05
C ARG A 74 -12.52 -3.97 16.85
N GLY A 75 -11.99 -4.95 16.17
CA GLY A 75 -12.69 -5.67 15.13
C GLY A 75 -12.03 -5.59 13.76
N ILE A 76 -12.48 -6.48 12.90
CA ILE A 76 -11.98 -6.62 11.53
C ILE A 76 -12.87 -5.83 10.59
N THR A 77 -12.25 -5.12 9.66
CA THR A 77 -12.88 -4.36 8.58
C THR A 77 -12.81 -5.11 7.25
N ALA A 78 -13.62 -4.71 6.27
CA ALA A 78 -13.66 -5.30 4.94
C ALA A 78 -13.62 -4.20 3.87
N GLN A 79 -12.50 -4.15 3.10
CA GLN A 79 -12.33 -3.21 1.99
C GLN A 79 -13.05 -3.66 0.70
N GLU A 80 -13.61 -4.86 0.71
CA GLU A 80 -14.24 -5.50 -0.43
C GLU A 80 -13.31 -5.56 -1.68
N GLN A 81 -13.82 -5.17 -2.84
CA GLN A 81 -13.07 -5.14 -4.10
C GLN A 81 -12.54 -3.71 -4.40
N SER A 82 -11.93 -3.07 -3.39
CA SER A 82 -11.30 -1.77 -3.54
C SER A 82 -9.82 -1.80 -3.14
N GLY A 83 -9.01 -0.92 -3.70
CA GLY A 83 -7.59 -0.78 -3.38
C GLY A 83 -7.30 0.11 -2.17
N ARG A 84 -8.24 0.28 -1.23
CA ARG A 84 -8.16 1.21 -0.10
C ARG A 84 -7.53 0.62 1.17
N CYS A 85 -6.77 -0.47 1.08
CA CYS A 85 -6.15 -1.14 2.23
C CYS A 85 -5.37 -0.16 3.13
N TRP A 86 -4.59 0.73 2.54
CA TRP A 86 -3.82 1.76 3.23
C TRP A 86 -4.67 2.68 4.11
N LEU A 87 -5.84 3.07 3.61
CA LEU A 87 -6.79 3.92 4.32
C LEU A 87 -7.52 3.15 5.42
N PHE A 88 -7.93 1.90 5.16
CA PHE A 88 -8.51 1.01 6.17
C PHE A 88 -7.54 0.82 7.33
N ALA A 89 -6.28 0.49 7.05
CA ALA A 89 -5.25 0.30 8.08
C ALA A 89 -5.02 1.61 8.89
N ALA A 90 -4.92 2.77 8.24
CA ALA A 90 -4.75 4.04 8.93
C ALA A 90 -5.93 4.37 9.83
N LEU A 91 -7.16 4.27 9.33
CA LEU A 91 -8.37 4.54 10.10
C LEU A 91 -8.58 3.52 11.24
N ASN A 92 -8.09 2.29 11.10
CA ASN A 92 -8.13 1.31 12.18
C ASN A 92 -7.23 1.70 13.36
N ILE A 93 -6.10 2.39 13.15
CA ILE A 93 -5.33 3.00 14.25
C ILE A 93 -6.12 4.11 14.92
N LEU A 94 -6.73 5.00 14.15
CA LEU A 94 -7.47 6.14 14.69
C LEU A 94 -8.75 5.72 15.40
N ARG A 95 -9.43 4.67 14.94
CA ARG A 95 -10.62 4.13 15.58
C ARG A 95 -10.34 3.68 17.02
N GLU A 96 -9.14 3.12 17.30
CA GLU A 96 -8.78 2.67 18.63
C GLU A 96 -8.75 3.84 19.62
N LYS A 97 -8.31 5.03 19.20
CA LYS A 97 -8.32 6.24 20.03
C LYS A 97 -9.73 6.69 20.37
N VAL A 98 -10.64 6.68 19.38
CA VAL A 98 -12.06 7.00 19.60
C VAL A 98 -12.68 5.99 20.55
N ALA A 99 -12.48 4.70 20.30
CA ALA A 99 -13.08 3.63 21.07
C ALA A 99 -12.57 3.59 22.51
N GLU A 100 -11.29 3.88 22.75
CA GLU A 100 -10.71 4.01 24.08
C GLU A 100 -11.33 5.20 24.82
N LYS A 101 -11.37 6.38 24.19
CA LYS A 101 -11.92 7.61 24.78
C LYS A 101 -13.39 7.50 25.10
N CYS A 102 -14.17 6.85 24.23
CA CYS A 102 -15.62 6.70 24.37
C CYS A 102 -16.03 5.41 25.12
N HIS A 103 -15.06 4.61 25.57
CA HIS A 103 -15.29 3.29 26.20
C HIS A 103 -16.18 2.37 25.35
N LEU A 104 -15.92 2.30 24.03
CA LEU A 104 -16.66 1.48 23.07
C LEU A 104 -16.00 0.11 22.90
N GLU A 105 -16.82 -0.94 22.77
CA GLU A 105 -16.33 -2.28 22.42
C GLU A 105 -16.05 -2.42 20.93
N GLN A 106 -16.85 -1.76 20.10
CA GLN A 106 -16.73 -1.74 18.65
C GLN A 106 -16.94 -0.32 18.13
N PHE A 107 -16.14 0.07 17.17
CA PHE A 107 -16.26 1.34 16.47
C PHE A 107 -15.58 1.25 15.10
N GLU A 108 -16.07 1.99 14.13
CA GLU A 108 -15.46 2.11 12.81
C GLU A 108 -15.59 3.54 12.29
N LEU A 109 -14.51 4.05 11.71
CA LEU A 109 -14.49 5.31 10.95
C LEU A 109 -14.87 5.06 9.49
N SER A 110 -15.42 6.07 8.83
CA SER A 110 -15.80 5.96 7.42
C SER A 110 -14.61 6.06 6.50
N GLN A 111 -14.32 4.98 5.80
CA GLN A 111 -13.34 4.96 4.72
C GLN A 111 -13.90 5.64 3.46
N ASN A 112 -15.22 5.53 3.24
CA ASN A 112 -15.89 6.16 2.11
C ASN A 112 -15.71 7.69 2.13
N TYR A 113 -15.81 8.31 3.30
CA TYR A 113 -15.63 9.75 3.48
C TYR A 113 -14.26 10.23 2.99
N LEU A 114 -13.18 9.62 3.46
CA LEU A 114 -11.83 10.03 3.05
C LEU A 114 -11.47 9.55 1.65
N SER A 115 -12.01 8.43 1.20
CA SER A 115 -11.82 7.94 -0.17
C SER A 115 -12.40 8.87 -1.22
N PHE A 116 -13.49 9.60 -0.89
CA PHE A 116 -14.01 10.68 -1.73
C PHE A 116 -12.96 11.78 -1.92
N TYR A 117 -12.44 12.31 -0.84
CA TYR A 117 -11.45 13.39 -0.91
C TYR A 117 -10.11 12.94 -1.50
N ASP A 118 -9.70 11.69 -1.28
CA ASP A 118 -8.52 11.13 -1.92
C ASP A 118 -8.61 11.19 -3.44
N LYS A 119 -9.72 10.76 -4.00
CA LYS A 119 -9.92 10.77 -5.46
C LYS A 119 -9.99 12.20 -6.02
N LEU A 120 -10.68 13.09 -5.33
CA LEU A 120 -10.76 14.49 -5.73
C LEU A 120 -9.38 15.18 -5.70
N GLU A 121 -8.59 14.93 -4.66
CA GLU A 121 -7.23 15.47 -4.54
C GLU A 121 -6.28 14.88 -5.60
N LYS A 122 -6.35 13.58 -5.83
CA LYS A 122 -5.58 12.92 -6.90
C LYS A 122 -5.96 13.45 -8.29
N ALA A 123 -7.26 13.74 -8.54
CA ALA A 123 -7.68 14.37 -9.77
C ALA A 123 -7.09 15.79 -9.89
N ASN A 124 -7.12 16.56 -8.80
CA ASN A 124 -6.52 17.89 -8.76
C ASN A 124 -5.01 17.83 -9.01
N ASN A 125 -4.27 16.94 -8.32
CA ASN A 125 -2.84 16.76 -8.50
C ASN A 125 -2.49 16.34 -9.94
N PHE A 126 -3.25 15.41 -10.52
CA PHE A 126 -3.11 15.01 -11.91
C PHE A 126 -3.22 16.21 -12.87
N LEU A 127 -4.25 17.06 -12.71
CA LEU A 127 -4.45 18.22 -13.57
C LEU A 127 -3.35 19.28 -13.38
N GLU A 128 -2.88 19.50 -12.15
CA GLU A 128 -1.72 20.37 -11.86
C GLU A 128 -0.44 19.87 -12.52
N MET A 129 -0.14 18.57 -12.39
CA MET A 129 1.02 17.95 -13.04
C MET A 129 0.96 18.10 -14.57
N VAL A 130 -0.22 17.99 -15.15
CA VAL A 130 -0.44 18.19 -16.59
C VAL A 130 -0.18 19.64 -17.00
N ILE A 131 -0.66 20.63 -16.24
CA ILE A 131 -0.45 22.04 -16.49
C ILE A 131 1.03 22.39 -16.35
N ALA A 132 1.66 21.98 -15.24
CA ALA A 132 3.07 22.26 -14.96
C ALA A 132 4.03 21.67 -16.02
N ASN A 133 3.63 20.57 -16.66
CA ASN A 133 4.44 19.84 -17.64
C ASN A 133 3.83 19.85 -19.05
N ALA A 134 3.08 20.91 -19.40
CA ALA A 134 2.36 20.97 -20.68
C ALA A 134 3.29 20.84 -21.91
N ASP A 135 4.53 21.30 -21.80
CA ASP A 135 5.53 21.26 -22.89
C ASP A 135 6.26 19.89 -22.99
N ALA A 136 6.20 19.06 -21.96
CA ALA A 136 6.84 17.76 -21.97
C ALA A 136 6.24 16.85 -23.06
N PRO A 137 7.05 16.01 -23.74
CA PRO A 137 6.55 15.10 -24.77
C PRO A 137 5.53 14.12 -24.19
N VAL A 138 4.36 13.95 -24.85
CA VAL A 138 3.29 13.03 -24.39
C VAL A 138 3.80 11.60 -24.22
N LYS A 139 4.75 11.16 -25.08
CA LYS A 139 5.37 9.83 -25.00
C LYS A 139 6.66 9.81 -24.18
N GLY A 140 7.01 10.91 -23.52
CA GLY A 140 8.14 10.97 -22.58
C GLY A 140 7.78 10.28 -21.26
N GLN A 141 8.78 9.84 -20.53
CA GLN A 141 8.66 9.07 -19.27
C GLN A 141 7.75 9.77 -18.27
N LEU A 142 8.00 11.03 -17.96
CA LEU A 142 7.17 11.85 -17.07
C LEU A 142 5.69 11.84 -17.48
N MET A 143 5.38 12.18 -18.74
CA MET A 143 3.98 12.24 -19.18
C MET A 143 3.34 10.86 -19.26
N GLN A 144 4.08 9.82 -19.59
CA GLN A 144 3.55 8.45 -19.53
C GLN A 144 3.24 8.02 -18.11
N TYR A 145 4.04 8.44 -17.13
CA TYR A 145 3.74 8.24 -15.71
C TYR A 145 2.46 8.99 -15.30
N VAL A 146 2.39 10.31 -15.51
CA VAL A 146 1.23 11.14 -15.17
C VAL A 146 -0.04 10.58 -15.84
N LEU A 147 0.01 10.22 -17.11
CA LEU A 147 -1.14 9.71 -17.87
C LEU A 147 -1.58 8.29 -17.47
N ARG A 148 -0.87 7.59 -16.56
CA ARG A 148 -1.46 6.40 -15.89
C ARG A 148 -2.75 6.79 -15.17
N GLY A 149 -2.81 8.02 -14.65
CA GLY A 149 -3.94 8.55 -13.93
C GLY A 149 -3.90 8.19 -12.44
N MET A 150 -5.00 8.42 -11.73
CA MET A 150 -5.13 8.08 -10.32
C MET A 150 -5.27 6.56 -10.12
N SER A 151 -4.78 6.08 -8.98
CA SER A 151 -5.04 4.73 -8.46
C SER A 151 -5.88 4.81 -7.18
N ASP A 152 -6.38 3.67 -6.75
CA ASP A 152 -7.09 3.54 -5.46
C ASP A 152 -6.13 3.31 -4.29
N GLY A 153 -4.88 2.95 -4.60
CA GLY A 153 -3.80 2.75 -3.64
C GLY A 153 -3.30 4.05 -3.03
N GLY A 154 -2.51 3.92 -1.98
CA GLY A 154 -1.88 5.04 -1.29
C GLY A 154 -1.04 4.58 -0.09
N TYR A 155 -0.51 5.55 0.64
CA TYR A 155 0.42 5.35 1.74
C TYR A 155 -0.09 6.02 3.02
N TRP A 156 0.59 5.75 4.14
CA TRP A 156 0.25 6.36 5.43
C TRP A 156 0.21 7.90 5.37
N LYS A 157 1.22 8.52 4.73
CA LYS A 157 1.32 9.99 4.65
C LYS A 157 0.12 10.60 3.95
N GLU A 158 -0.36 9.96 2.89
CA GLU A 158 -1.55 10.39 2.17
C GLU A 158 -2.81 10.31 3.04
N ALA A 159 -2.96 9.23 3.82
CA ALA A 159 -4.05 9.11 4.79
C ALA A 159 -3.97 10.19 5.87
N ALA A 160 -2.77 10.46 6.39
CA ALA A 160 -2.53 11.50 7.38
C ALA A 160 -2.89 12.89 6.86
N ASP A 161 -2.48 13.22 5.64
CA ASP A 161 -2.79 14.51 5.01
C ASP A 161 -4.30 14.70 4.78
N LEU A 162 -5.00 13.64 4.38
CA LEU A 162 -6.47 13.65 4.25
C LEU A 162 -7.16 13.90 5.60
N VAL A 163 -6.74 13.19 6.63
CA VAL A 163 -7.30 13.33 7.99
C VAL A 163 -7.06 14.73 8.55
N GLU A 164 -5.85 15.27 8.39
CA GLU A 164 -5.52 16.61 8.88
C GLU A 164 -6.30 17.70 8.13
N LYS A 165 -6.57 17.52 6.83
CA LYS A 165 -7.27 18.52 6.02
C LYS A 165 -8.79 18.41 6.15
N TYR A 166 -9.34 17.21 6.18
CA TYR A 166 -10.77 16.96 6.07
C TYR A 166 -11.40 16.39 7.35
N GLY A 167 -10.60 15.96 8.32
CA GLY A 167 -11.10 15.29 9.50
C GLY A 167 -11.55 13.85 9.22
N VAL A 168 -12.30 13.28 10.15
CA VAL A 168 -12.87 11.93 10.05
C VAL A 168 -14.29 11.90 10.55
N VAL A 169 -15.07 10.92 10.13
CA VAL A 169 -16.46 10.73 10.60
C VAL A 169 -16.71 9.26 10.96
N PRO A 170 -17.65 8.97 11.86
CA PRO A 170 -18.12 7.61 12.13
C PRO A 170 -18.70 6.97 10.86
N LYS A 171 -18.51 5.66 10.70
CA LYS A 171 -19.00 4.92 9.51
C LYS A 171 -20.49 5.05 9.27
N GLN A 172 -21.31 5.10 10.33
CA GLN A 172 -22.76 5.27 10.20
C GLN A 172 -23.17 6.65 9.64
N VAL A 173 -22.30 7.66 9.77
CA VAL A 173 -22.56 9.03 9.25
C VAL A 173 -22.37 9.09 7.74
N GLN A 174 -21.35 8.39 7.23
CA GLN A 174 -21.13 8.22 5.79
C GLN A 174 -20.78 6.76 5.49
N PRO A 175 -21.80 5.91 5.28
CA PRO A 175 -21.61 4.47 5.05
C PRO A 175 -20.99 4.19 3.68
N GLU A 176 -20.53 2.95 3.50
CA GLU A 176 -20.11 2.47 2.19
C GLU A 176 -21.28 2.44 1.20
N THR A 177 -20.97 2.72 -0.06
CA THR A 177 -21.84 2.46 -1.21
C THR A 177 -21.33 1.22 -1.96
N TYR A 178 -22.11 0.71 -2.91
CA TYR A 178 -21.61 -0.35 -3.78
C TYR A 178 -20.35 0.11 -4.54
N GLN A 179 -20.33 1.36 -5.01
CA GLN A 179 -19.20 1.89 -5.79
C GLN A 179 -17.95 2.10 -4.94
N SER A 180 -18.08 2.48 -3.67
CA SER A 180 -16.93 2.62 -2.78
C SER A 180 -16.29 1.26 -2.42
N GLY A 181 -17.09 0.19 -2.37
CA GLY A 181 -16.59 -1.18 -2.19
C GLY A 181 -16.09 -1.84 -3.50
N HIS A 182 -16.37 -1.27 -4.69
CA HIS A 182 -16.05 -1.85 -6.00
C HIS A 182 -15.52 -0.75 -6.94
N THR A 183 -14.32 -0.26 -6.68
CA THR A 183 -13.80 1.00 -7.21
C THR A 183 -13.24 0.94 -8.63
N ASP A 184 -12.81 -0.22 -9.13
CA ASP A 184 -12.09 -0.38 -10.41
C ASP A 184 -12.77 0.30 -11.60
N ARG A 185 -14.09 0.06 -11.75
CA ARG A 185 -14.86 0.61 -12.88
C ARG A 185 -14.97 2.12 -12.80
N PHE A 186 -15.20 2.65 -11.60
CA PHE A 186 -15.32 4.08 -11.36
C PHE A 186 -13.99 4.77 -11.62
N VAL A 187 -12.90 4.31 -11.00
CA VAL A 187 -11.54 4.84 -11.19
C VAL A 187 -11.11 4.80 -12.65
N SER A 188 -11.34 3.66 -13.35
CA SER A 188 -10.99 3.56 -14.77
C SER A 188 -11.77 4.53 -15.66
N THR A 189 -13.02 4.85 -15.29
CA THR A 189 -13.87 5.80 -16.00
C THR A 189 -13.40 7.24 -15.77
N LEU A 190 -13.09 7.61 -14.52
CA LEU A 190 -12.52 8.91 -14.20
C LEU A 190 -11.16 9.12 -14.90
N ASN A 191 -10.33 8.11 -14.96
CA ASN A 191 -9.05 8.19 -15.65
C ASN A 191 -9.19 8.43 -17.17
N ARG A 192 -10.28 7.99 -17.80
CA ARG A 192 -10.59 8.35 -19.20
C ARG A 192 -10.97 9.83 -19.33
N LEU A 193 -11.80 10.34 -18.39
CA LEU A 193 -12.14 11.75 -18.33
C LEU A 193 -10.88 12.60 -18.13
N LEU A 194 -10.07 12.31 -17.13
CA LEU A 194 -8.84 13.04 -16.83
C LEU A 194 -7.84 13.08 -17.99
N ARG A 195 -7.72 11.98 -18.76
CA ARG A 195 -6.86 11.98 -19.98
C ARG A 195 -7.40 12.86 -21.08
N LYS A 196 -8.71 12.95 -21.25
CA LYS A 196 -9.35 13.91 -22.17
C LYS A 196 -9.08 15.34 -21.69
N ASP A 197 -9.22 15.58 -20.39
CA ASP A 197 -8.99 16.89 -19.78
C ASP A 197 -7.52 17.32 -19.87
N ALA A 198 -6.59 16.36 -19.68
CA ALA A 198 -5.16 16.58 -19.88
C ALA A 198 -4.84 17.08 -21.31
N MET A 199 -5.47 16.52 -22.33
CA MET A 199 -5.31 16.96 -23.71
C MET A 199 -5.77 18.41 -23.88
N GLU A 200 -6.92 18.77 -23.35
CA GLU A 200 -7.50 20.10 -23.42
C GLU A 200 -6.67 21.15 -22.67
N LEU A 201 -6.26 20.86 -21.43
CA LEU A 201 -5.42 21.78 -20.62
C LEU A 201 -4.08 22.06 -21.28
N ARG A 202 -3.42 21.01 -21.80
CA ARG A 202 -2.14 21.17 -22.52
C ARG A 202 -2.28 22.07 -23.76
N GLU A 203 -3.38 21.99 -24.49
CA GLU A 203 -3.64 22.86 -25.63
C GLU A 203 -3.87 24.32 -25.19
N LEU A 204 -4.59 24.55 -24.09
CA LEU A 204 -4.76 25.88 -23.51
C LEU A 204 -3.41 26.50 -23.14
N VAL A 205 -2.57 25.79 -22.41
CA VAL A 205 -1.24 26.26 -22.01
C VAL A 205 -0.38 26.57 -23.22
N LYS A 206 -0.30 25.67 -24.21
CA LYS A 206 0.50 25.84 -25.44
C LYS A 206 0.06 27.02 -26.29
N THR A 207 -1.22 27.37 -26.23
CA THR A 207 -1.77 28.54 -26.93
C THR A 207 -1.72 29.83 -26.11
N GLY A 208 -1.10 29.79 -24.93
CA GLY A 208 -0.95 30.95 -24.03
C GLY A 208 -2.24 31.39 -23.35
N LYS A 209 -3.25 30.50 -23.27
CA LYS A 209 -4.49 30.73 -22.56
C LYS A 209 -4.39 30.26 -21.12
N ASP A 210 -5.08 30.93 -20.21
CA ASP A 210 -5.20 30.50 -18.81
C ASP A 210 -5.95 29.15 -18.71
N PRO A 211 -5.34 28.08 -18.15
CA PRO A 211 -6.00 26.79 -17.98
C PRO A 211 -6.86 26.69 -16.73
N TYR A 212 -6.70 27.59 -15.73
CA TYR A 212 -7.24 27.37 -14.39
C TYR A 212 -8.76 27.48 -14.28
N ALA A 213 -9.39 28.37 -15.06
CA ALA A 213 -10.85 28.44 -15.11
C ALA A 213 -11.44 27.12 -15.63
N ARG A 214 -10.84 26.55 -16.68
CA ARG A 214 -11.29 25.27 -17.25
C ARG A 214 -10.99 24.10 -16.33
N LYS A 215 -9.83 24.11 -15.64
CA LYS A 215 -9.49 23.12 -14.60
C LYS A 215 -10.55 23.10 -13.49
N ALA A 216 -11.04 24.27 -13.03
CA ALA A 216 -12.07 24.34 -12.00
C ALA A 216 -13.38 23.67 -12.44
N GLU A 217 -13.80 23.87 -13.70
CA GLU A 217 -14.95 23.17 -14.27
C GLU A 217 -14.74 21.65 -14.34
N MET A 218 -13.55 21.21 -14.75
CA MET A 218 -13.19 19.78 -14.78
C MET A 218 -13.25 19.14 -13.40
N LEU A 219 -12.76 19.82 -12.36
CA LEU A 219 -12.86 19.34 -10.98
C LEU A 219 -14.30 19.30 -10.46
N GLU A 220 -15.15 20.24 -10.89
CA GLU A 220 -16.59 20.19 -10.59
C GLU A 220 -17.26 18.97 -11.24
N GLU A 221 -16.88 18.62 -12.47
CA GLU A 221 -17.33 17.39 -13.14
C GLU A 221 -16.93 16.14 -12.35
N VAL A 222 -15.66 16.08 -11.85
CA VAL A 222 -15.17 14.98 -11.00
C VAL A 222 -15.94 14.93 -9.68
N TYR A 223 -16.04 16.05 -8.95
CA TYR A 223 -16.77 16.15 -7.68
C TYR A 223 -18.22 15.65 -7.82
N ARG A 224 -18.90 16.08 -8.88
CA ARG A 224 -20.28 15.65 -9.17
C ARG A 224 -20.37 14.15 -9.43
N ALA A 225 -19.42 13.58 -10.17
CA ALA A 225 -19.38 12.13 -10.42
C ALA A 225 -19.16 11.35 -9.13
N GLU A 226 -18.30 11.84 -8.24
CA GLU A 226 -18.05 11.25 -6.93
C GLU A 226 -19.25 11.35 -6.00
N CYS A 227 -19.96 12.49 -5.97
CA CYS A 227 -21.22 12.61 -5.22
C CYS A 227 -22.27 11.58 -5.67
N ILE A 228 -22.36 11.31 -6.97
CA ILE A 228 -23.29 10.32 -7.52
C ILE A 228 -22.90 8.89 -7.09
N ALA A 229 -21.58 8.59 -7.02
CA ALA A 229 -21.08 7.25 -6.75
C ALA A 229 -20.92 6.94 -5.25
N PHE A 230 -20.44 7.90 -4.48
CA PHE A 230 -20.04 7.72 -3.07
C PHE A 230 -20.94 8.45 -2.08
N GLY A 231 -21.82 9.34 -2.55
CA GLY A 231 -22.59 10.28 -1.74
C GLY A 231 -21.84 11.60 -1.48
N GLU A 232 -22.56 12.69 -1.31
CA GLU A 232 -21.97 13.98 -0.95
C GLU A 232 -21.34 13.88 0.47
N PRO A 233 -20.10 14.32 0.67
CA PRO A 233 -19.47 14.31 1.98
C PRO A 233 -20.23 15.16 3.00
N VAL A 234 -20.46 14.62 4.18
CA VAL A 234 -21.15 15.33 5.26
C VAL A 234 -20.31 16.52 5.74
N ARG A 235 -20.96 17.62 6.08
CA ARG A 235 -20.33 18.84 6.60
C ARG A 235 -20.41 18.94 8.10
N THR A 236 -21.53 18.50 8.65
CA THR A 236 -21.80 18.45 10.09
C THR A 236 -22.67 17.23 10.41
N PHE A 237 -22.55 16.70 11.62
CA PHE A 237 -23.33 15.55 12.08
C PHE A 237 -23.46 15.54 13.59
N ASP A 238 -24.42 14.79 14.08
CA ASP A 238 -24.55 14.50 15.50
C ASP A 238 -23.89 13.14 15.82
N PHE A 239 -23.07 13.08 16.85
CA PHE A 239 -22.43 11.86 17.30
C PHE A 239 -23.12 11.35 18.56
N THR A 240 -23.82 10.23 18.41
CA THR A 240 -24.51 9.56 19.52
C THR A 240 -23.95 8.16 19.70
N TYR A 241 -23.72 7.76 20.95
CA TYR A 241 -23.24 6.43 21.26
C TYR A 241 -23.67 5.98 22.68
N ARG A 242 -23.59 4.69 22.94
CA ARG A 242 -23.63 4.12 24.29
C ARG A 242 -22.27 3.53 24.60
N ASP A 243 -21.74 3.88 25.77
CA ASP A 243 -20.50 3.30 26.28
C ASP A 243 -20.71 1.84 26.78
N LYS A 244 -19.63 1.18 27.20
CA LYS A 244 -19.65 -0.20 27.71
C LYS A 244 -20.58 -0.38 28.93
N ASP A 245 -20.85 0.69 29.65
CA ASP A 245 -21.72 0.72 30.85
C ASP A 245 -23.17 1.11 30.49
N ASN A 246 -23.49 1.14 29.16
CA ASN A 246 -24.79 1.48 28.57
C ASN A 246 -25.24 2.93 28.80
N ASN A 247 -24.35 3.86 29.24
CA ASN A 247 -24.67 5.27 29.33
C ASN A 247 -24.80 5.89 27.93
N PHE A 248 -25.82 6.73 27.77
CA PHE A 248 -26.04 7.45 26.53
C PHE A 248 -25.21 8.74 26.49
N HIS A 249 -24.55 8.98 25.37
CA HIS A 249 -23.77 10.17 25.10
C HIS A 249 -24.22 10.79 23.77
N GLU A 250 -24.25 12.12 23.72
CA GLU A 250 -24.61 12.88 22.54
C GLU A 250 -23.73 14.12 22.41
N ASP A 251 -23.26 14.38 21.18
CA ASP A 251 -22.55 15.59 20.82
C ASP A 251 -23.06 16.05 19.45
N ARG A 252 -23.60 17.27 19.39
CA ARG A 252 -24.37 17.74 18.23
C ARG A 252 -23.58 18.72 17.38
N GLY A 253 -23.85 18.70 16.07
CA GLY A 253 -23.38 19.70 15.13
C GLY A 253 -21.85 19.69 14.93
N LEU A 254 -21.19 18.55 15.12
CA LEU A 254 -19.75 18.41 14.93
C LEU A 254 -19.40 18.49 13.44
N SER A 255 -18.38 19.27 13.10
CA SER A 255 -17.69 19.09 11.84
C SER A 255 -16.77 17.86 11.89
N PRO A 256 -16.38 17.28 10.76
CA PRO A 256 -15.41 16.18 10.72
C PRO A 256 -14.05 16.49 11.37
N LEU A 257 -13.60 17.75 11.29
CA LEU A 257 -12.38 18.22 11.97
C LEU A 257 -12.57 18.34 13.48
N ASP A 258 -13.74 18.85 13.95
CA ASP A 258 -14.05 18.89 15.37
C ASP A 258 -14.08 17.48 15.95
N PHE A 259 -14.67 16.53 15.22
CA PHE A 259 -14.69 15.13 15.63
C PHE A 259 -13.27 14.55 15.71
N TYR A 260 -12.43 14.79 14.72
CA TYR A 260 -11.03 14.36 14.71
C TYR A 260 -10.28 14.91 15.94
N HIS A 261 -10.31 16.23 16.13
CA HIS A 261 -9.61 16.84 17.25
C HIS A 261 -10.16 16.41 18.63
N LYS A 262 -11.48 16.29 18.74
CA LYS A 262 -12.12 15.95 20.01
C LYS A 262 -12.01 14.48 20.36
N TYR A 263 -12.21 13.57 19.42
CA TYR A 263 -12.37 12.14 19.70
C TYR A 263 -11.14 11.29 19.33
N VAL A 264 -10.42 11.62 18.28
CA VAL A 264 -9.15 10.98 17.96
C VAL A 264 -8.00 11.62 18.76
N GLY A 265 -7.83 12.91 18.67
CA GLY A 265 -7.00 13.71 19.57
C GLY A 265 -5.50 13.42 19.54
N ILE A 266 -4.98 12.86 18.45
CA ILE A 266 -3.55 12.63 18.23
C ILE A 266 -3.05 13.45 17.02
N SER A 267 -1.78 13.80 17.01
CA SER A 267 -1.12 14.41 15.86
C SER A 267 -0.55 13.32 14.95
N LEU A 268 -0.97 13.30 13.68
CA LEU A 268 -0.41 12.36 12.71
C LEU A 268 1.02 12.73 12.29
N ASN A 269 1.44 13.98 12.56
CA ASN A 269 2.83 14.40 12.41
C ASN A 269 3.79 13.77 13.44
N ASP A 270 3.28 13.14 14.50
CA ASP A 270 4.09 12.38 15.45
C ASP A 270 4.57 11.04 14.90
N TYR A 271 4.06 10.62 13.76
CA TYR A 271 4.47 9.40 13.08
C TYR A 271 5.51 9.69 11.99
N MET A 272 6.34 8.71 11.72
CA MET A 272 7.31 8.69 10.63
C MET A 272 7.27 7.35 9.93
N ALA A 273 7.19 7.35 8.61
CA ALA A 273 7.37 6.15 7.82
C ALA A 273 8.84 5.72 7.86
N VAL A 274 9.07 4.47 8.20
CA VAL A 274 10.34 3.76 8.05
C VAL A 274 10.21 2.86 6.85
N ILE A 275 11.07 3.04 5.85
CA ILE A 275 11.14 2.16 4.70
C ILE A 275 12.37 1.25 4.80
N ASN A 276 12.29 0.07 4.23
CA ASN A 276 13.43 -0.81 4.03
C ASN A 276 13.54 -1.18 2.55
N GLU A 277 14.10 -0.25 1.80
CA GLU A 277 14.32 -0.33 0.36
C GLU A 277 15.81 -0.11 0.06
N PRO A 278 16.66 -1.13 0.26
CA PRO A 278 18.12 -1.02 0.11
C PRO A 278 18.52 -1.11 -1.38
N THR A 279 17.97 -0.22 -2.21
CA THR A 279 18.30 -0.08 -3.63
C THR A 279 19.50 0.84 -3.84
N PHE A 280 20.09 0.85 -5.03
CA PHE A 280 21.32 1.62 -5.31
C PHE A 280 21.11 3.13 -5.20
N ASP A 281 19.89 3.62 -5.37
CA ASP A 281 19.49 5.04 -5.36
C ASP A 281 18.90 5.50 -4.02
N LYS A 282 18.57 4.57 -3.11
CA LYS A 282 17.98 4.83 -1.80
C LYS A 282 18.93 4.43 -0.66
N PRO A 283 19.90 5.27 -0.30
CA PRO A 283 20.89 4.94 0.75
C PRO A 283 20.22 4.78 2.12
N LEU A 284 20.69 3.78 2.88
CA LEU A 284 20.29 3.59 4.28
C LEU A 284 20.74 4.77 5.15
N GLY A 285 20.00 5.06 6.21
CA GLY A 285 20.23 6.17 7.14
C GLY A 285 19.86 7.54 6.57
N ARG A 286 19.08 7.61 5.52
CA ARG A 286 18.60 8.85 4.89
C ARG A 286 17.09 8.87 4.77
N VAL A 287 16.52 10.05 4.83
CA VAL A 287 15.14 10.28 4.40
C VAL A 287 15.09 10.26 2.89
N ILE A 288 14.22 9.44 2.34
CA ILE A 288 13.89 9.44 0.92
C ILE A 288 12.59 10.23 0.76
N ALA A 289 12.60 11.21 -0.13
CA ALA A 289 11.43 12.00 -0.49
C ALA A 289 11.01 11.63 -1.91
N PHE A 290 9.81 11.08 -2.03
CA PHE A 290 9.23 10.67 -3.31
C PHE A 290 8.37 11.80 -3.86
N HIS A 291 8.63 12.21 -5.09
CA HIS A 291 7.88 13.22 -5.80
C HIS A 291 7.05 12.60 -6.92
N GLY A 292 5.79 13.00 -7.03
CA GLY A 292 4.85 12.54 -8.05
C GLY A 292 3.99 11.34 -7.64
N VAL A 293 4.13 10.84 -6.40
CA VAL A 293 3.26 9.77 -5.85
C VAL A 293 2.18 10.32 -4.91
N GLU A 294 2.30 11.56 -4.47
CA GLU A 294 1.42 12.21 -3.51
C GLU A 294 -0.02 12.36 -4.05
N ASN A 295 -1.02 12.22 -3.17
CA ASN A 295 -2.42 12.52 -3.52
C ASN A 295 -2.72 14.03 -3.55
N MET A 296 -2.00 14.83 -2.75
CA MET A 296 -2.21 16.27 -2.64
C MET A 296 -1.01 17.06 -3.17
N VAL A 297 -1.27 18.12 -3.89
CA VAL A 297 -0.26 19.05 -4.40
C VAL A 297 0.64 19.57 -3.28
N GLY A 298 1.96 19.44 -3.48
CA GLY A 298 2.99 19.95 -2.55
C GLY A 298 3.14 19.18 -1.24
N ARG A 299 2.71 17.92 -1.21
CA ARG A 299 2.76 17.02 -0.06
C ARG A 299 3.66 15.82 -0.33
N ASP A 300 4.99 16.02 -0.39
CA ASP A 300 5.92 14.91 -0.64
C ASP A 300 5.71 13.75 0.34
N MET A 301 5.72 12.55 -0.19
CA MET A 301 5.83 11.35 0.61
C MET A 301 7.28 11.17 1.08
N ARG A 302 7.50 10.87 2.36
CA ARG A 302 8.83 10.74 2.95
C ARG A 302 8.93 9.51 3.83
N GLY A 303 10.02 8.77 3.70
CA GLY A 303 10.34 7.64 4.55
C GLY A 303 11.81 7.64 4.97
N LEU A 304 12.10 7.33 6.24
CA LEU A 304 13.47 7.09 6.70
C LEU A 304 13.88 5.68 6.29
N ASN A 305 14.88 5.56 5.40
CA ASN A 305 15.35 4.27 4.93
C ASN A 305 16.32 3.64 5.93
N LEU A 306 15.89 2.54 6.54
CA LEU A 306 16.64 1.81 7.56
C LEU A 306 16.83 0.35 7.16
N THR A 307 17.67 -0.37 7.93
CA THR A 307 17.79 -1.82 7.79
C THR A 307 16.50 -2.53 8.21
N GLY A 308 16.29 -3.77 7.74
CA GLY A 308 15.14 -4.57 8.17
C GLY A 308 15.12 -4.79 9.69
N HIS A 309 16.28 -4.98 10.30
CA HIS A 309 16.40 -5.14 11.75
C HIS A 309 16.10 -3.85 12.53
N ASP A 310 16.52 -2.67 12.04
CA ASP A 310 16.12 -1.41 12.68
C ASP A 310 14.61 -1.20 12.62
N MET A 311 13.98 -1.52 11.50
CA MET A 311 12.53 -1.47 11.33
C MET A 311 11.82 -2.43 12.29
N GLU A 312 12.31 -3.67 12.40
CA GLU A 312 11.86 -4.71 13.32
C GLU A 312 11.88 -4.22 14.78
N ASP A 313 13.04 -3.71 15.22
CA ASP A 313 13.23 -3.18 16.57
C ASP A 313 12.24 -2.06 16.91
N LEU A 314 12.00 -1.16 15.97
CA LEU A 314 11.04 -0.06 16.12
C LEU A 314 9.60 -0.59 16.22
N CYS A 315 9.23 -1.58 15.40
CA CYS A 315 7.93 -2.24 15.49
C CYS A 315 7.72 -2.90 16.86
N VAL A 316 8.71 -3.63 17.36
CA VAL A 316 8.66 -4.27 18.69
C VAL A 316 8.50 -3.23 19.79
N LYS A 317 9.25 -2.12 19.74
CA LYS A 317 9.12 -1.02 20.72
C LYS A 317 7.72 -0.42 20.73
N GLN A 318 7.14 -0.17 19.56
CA GLN A 318 5.79 0.41 19.43
C GLN A 318 4.72 -0.56 19.95
N LEU A 319 4.80 -1.85 19.61
CA LEU A 319 3.89 -2.86 20.11
C LEU A 319 3.96 -3.01 21.64
N LYS A 320 5.18 -3.02 22.22
CA LYS A 320 5.38 -3.04 23.67
C LYS A 320 4.80 -1.80 24.38
N ALA A 321 4.69 -0.68 23.67
CA ALA A 321 4.02 0.52 24.18
C ALA A 321 2.48 0.48 24.01
N GLY A 322 1.91 -0.63 23.52
CA GLY A 322 0.46 -0.79 23.33
C GLY A 322 -0.09 -0.14 22.07
N GLU A 323 0.76 0.15 21.08
CA GLU A 323 0.38 0.81 19.82
C GLU A 323 0.56 -0.15 18.64
N ALA A 324 -0.49 -0.33 17.82
CA ALA A 324 -0.40 -1.08 16.58
C ALA A 324 0.49 -0.36 15.55
N VAL A 325 1.04 -1.11 14.60
CA VAL A 325 1.93 -0.57 13.57
C VAL A 325 1.26 -0.70 12.20
N TRP A 326 1.03 0.40 11.51
CA TRP A 326 0.71 0.38 10.08
C TRP A 326 1.94 -0.08 9.31
N PHE A 327 1.77 -1.02 8.39
CA PHE A 327 2.87 -1.52 7.57
C PHE A 327 2.41 -1.88 6.17
N ALA A 328 3.35 -1.88 5.22
CA ALA A 328 3.10 -2.30 3.85
C ALA A 328 4.08 -3.40 3.43
N CYS A 329 3.57 -4.37 2.68
CA CYS A 329 4.32 -5.55 2.26
C CYS A 329 3.88 -6.04 0.87
N ASP A 330 4.63 -6.97 0.29
CA ASP A 330 4.20 -7.75 -0.86
C ASP A 330 3.28 -8.90 -0.43
N ALA A 331 1.98 -8.63 -0.31
CA ALA A 331 1.01 -9.64 0.11
C ALA A 331 0.80 -10.78 -0.92
N GLY A 332 1.29 -10.62 -2.15
CA GLY A 332 1.29 -11.65 -3.18
C GLY A 332 2.41 -12.67 -2.99
N ALA A 333 3.50 -12.26 -2.33
CA ALA A 333 4.65 -13.14 -2.12
C ALA A 333 4.42 -14.08 -0.94
N ALA A 334 4.69 -15.36 -1.14
CA ALA A 334 4.70 -16.39 -0.09
C ALA A 334 3.46 -16.40 0.83
N GLY A 335 2.29 -16.02 0.28
CA GLY A 335 1.04 -15.83 1.02
C GLY A 335 0.00 -16.92 0.74
N ALA A 336 -0.52 -17.56 1.79
CA ALA A 336 -1.69 -18.45 1.76
C ALA A 336 -2.90 -17.69 2.35
N ARG A 337 -3.63 -16.98 1.48
CA ARG A 337 -4.71 -16.06 1.87
C ARG A 337 -5.80 -16.73 2.70
N LYS A 338 -6.24 -17.90 2.31
CA LYS A 338 -7.31 -18.65 2.99
C LYS A 338 -6.90 -19.05 4.38
N GLU A 339 -5.66 -19.49 4.53
CA GLU A 339 -5.07 -19.98 5.77
C GLU A 339 -4.62 -18.86 6.69
N GLY A 340 -4.48 -17.64 6.16
CA GLY A 340 -4.00 -16.47 6.91
C GLY A 340 -2.52 -16.54 7.28
N VAL A 341 -1.68 -17.02 6.35
CA VAL A 341 -0.24 -17.21 6.58
C VAL A 341 0.56 -16.55 5.47
N TRP A 342 1.59 -15.79 5.87
CA TRP A 342 2.66 -15.32 5.00
C TRP A 342 3.99 -15.86 5.48
N ASP A 343 4.56 -16.80 4.73
CA ASP A 343 5.83 -17.44 5.12
C ASP A 343 6.46 -18.15 3.90
N PRO A 344 7.72 -17.82 3.55
CA PRO A 344 8.40 -18.45 2.43
C PRO A 344 8.71 -19.94 2.61
N GLU A 345 8.66 -20.44 3.86
CA GLU A 345 8.82 -21.86 4.13
C GLU A 345 7.49 -22.62 4.04
N SER A 346 6.37 -21.93 4.20
CA SER A 346 5.01 -22.50 4.10
C SER A 346 4.44 -22.48 2.69
N VAL A 347 4.91 -21.58 1.82
CA VAL A 347 4.43 -21.44 0.43
C VAL A 347 5.61 -21.51 -0.52
N ARG A 348 5.72 -22.64 -1.25
CA ARG A 348 6.88 -22.95 -2.07
C ARG A 348 6.48 -23.34 -3.49
N TYR A 349 6.35 -22.33 -4.35
CA TYR A 349 6.07 -22.55 -5.77
C TYR A 349 7.23 -23.20 -6.52
N GLU A 350 8.46 -22.91 -6.08
CA GLU A 350 9.69 -23.45 -6.68
C GLU A 350 9.69 -24.98 -6.67
N ASP A 351 9.24 -25.58 -5.57
CA ASP A 351 9.22 -27.03 -5.41
C ASP A 351 8.23 -27.69 -6.40
N LEU A 352 7.15 -27.01 -6.74
CA LEU A 352 6.16 -27.49 -7.71
C LEU A 352 6.63 -27.39 -9.16
N LEU A 353 7.51 -26.45 -9.46
CA LEU A 353 7.89 -26.11 -10.83
C LEU A 353 9.30 -26.57 -11.21
N GLY A 354 9.85 -27.53 -10.48
CA GLY A 354 11.13 -28.17 -10.82
C GLY A 354 12.32 -27.76 -9.96
N GLY A 355 12.08 -27.08 -8.83
CA GLY A 355 13.13 -26.79 -7.83
C GLY A 355 14.08 -25.67 -8.22
N PHE A 356 13.68 -24.75 -9.08
CA PHE A 356 14.49 -23.55 -9.37
C PHE A 356 14.45 -22.58 -8.18
N SER A 357 15.46 -21.72 -8.04
CA SER A 357 15.49 -20.69 -7.00
C SER A 357 14.93 -19.36 -7.53
N MET A 358 14.02 -18.74 -6.74
CA MET A 358 13.58 -17.36 -6.92
C MET A 358 14.21 -16.42 -5.87
N ASP A 359 15.23 -16.89 -5.13
CA ASP A 359 15.85 -16.08 -4.08
C ASP A 359 16.65 -14.93 -4.68
N MET A 360 16.38 -13.73 -4.16
CA MET A 360 17.02 -12.48 -4.54
C MET A 360 17.25 -11.63 -3.30
N GLU A 361 18.35 -10.88 -3.26
CA GLU A 361 18.50 -9.80 -2.28
C GLU A 361 17.34 -8.81 -2.38
N LYS A 362 16.93 -8.27 -1.21
CA LYS A 362 15.76 -7.38 -1.12
C LYS A 362 15.87 -6.16 -2.05
N GLY A 363 17.01 -5.48 -2.07
CA GLY A 363 17.25 -4.34 -2.96
C GLY A 363 17.16 -4.73 -4.44
N LYS A 364 17.81 -5.84 -4.83
CA LYS A 364 17.74 -6.33 -6.21
C LYS A 364 16.35 -6.77 -6.63
N ARG A 365 15.58 -7.33 -5.70
CA ARG A 365 14.18 -7.71 -5.96
C ARG A 365 13.32 -6.50 -6.31
N LEU A 366 13.51 -5.38 -5.63
CA LEU A 366 12.86 -4.10 -5.93
C LEU A 366 13.34 -3.54 -7.27
N GLU A 367 14.67 -3.43 -7.47
CA GLU A 367 15.26 -2.89 -8.70
C GLU A 367 14.84 -3.65 -9.98
N TYR A 368 14.59 -4.96 -9.87
CA TYR A 368 14.17 -5.78 -11.00
C TYR A 368 12.64 -5.97 -11.08
N GLY A 369 11.87 -5.26 -10.25
CA GLY A 369 10.41 -5.33 -10.26
C GLY A 369 9.85 -6.71 -9.88
N ALA A 370 10.63 -7.54 -9.17
CA ALA A 370 10.22 -8.88 -8.76
C ALA A 370 9.36 -8.86 -7.48
N SER A 371 9.26 -7.72 -6.80
CA SER A 371 8.41 -7.49 -5.63
C SER A 371 8.23 -6.00 -5.42
N SER A 372 7.11 -5.62 -4.80
CA SER A 372 6.81 -4.25 -4.38
C SER A 372 5.82 -4.26 -3.20
N ALA A 373 5.63 -3.13 -2.53
CA ALA A 373 4.56 -2.97 -1.56
C ALA A 373 3.20 -2.99 -2.28
N THR A 374 2.42 -4.07 -2.09
CA THR A 374 1.13 -4.26 -2.77
C THR A 374 -0.07 -4.14 -1.84
N HIS A 375 0.16 -4.19 -0.51
CA HIS A 375 -0.92 -4.19 0.48
C HIS A 375 -0.47 -3.62 1.81
N ALA A 376 -1.35 -2.86 2.45
CA ALA A 376 -1.13 -2.28 3.77
C ALA A 376 -2.10 -2.83 4.81
N MET A 377 -1.59 -3.06 6.03
CA MET A 377 -2.29 -3.70 7.14
C MET A 377 -1.76 -3.18 8.48
N LEU A 378 -2.21 -3.77 9.59
CA LEU A 378 -1.67 -3.50 10.92
C LEU A 378 -0.93 -4.70 11.49
N ILE A 379 0.26 -4.47 12.04
CA ILE A 379 0.87 -5.40 12.99
C ILE A 379 0.26 -5.12 14.36
N THR A 380 -0.35 -6.14 14.95
CA THR A 380 -1.04 -6.04 16.26
C THR A 380 -0.41 -6.95 17.31
N GLY A 381 0.62 -7.72 16.97
CA GLY A 381 1.33 -8.53 17.95
C GLY A 381 2.62 -9.10 17.39
N VAL A 382 3.46 -9.54 18.30
CA VAL A 382 4.72 -10.20 18.01
C VAL A 382 4.98 -11.31 19.04
N HIS A 383 5.49 -12.44 18.58
CA HIS A 383 6.08 -13.44 19.47
C HIS A 383 7.60 -13.26 19.50
N LEU A 384 8.15 -13.22 20.71
CA LEU A 384 9.57 -13.09 20.98
C LEU A 384 10.09 -14.41 21.54
N ASP A 385 11.20 -14.90 21.00
CA ASP A 385 11.90 -16.07 21.51
C ASP A 385 12.49 -15.81 22.92
N GLU A 386 13.15 -16.82 23.52
CA GLU A 386 13.78 -16.73 24.84
C GLU A 386 14.91 -15.67 24.91
N LYS A 387 15.45 -15.26 23.76
CA LYS A 387 16.47 -14.21 23.65
C LYS A 387 15.87 -12.83 23.39
N GLY A 388 14.57 -12.77 23.15
CA GLY A 388 13.86 -11.54 22.85
C GLY A 388 13.80 -11.17 21.37
N ASN A 389 14.17 -12.08 20.45
CA ASN A 389 14.09 -11.87 19.02
C ASN A 389 12.70 -12.24 18.50
N PRO A 390 12.13 -11.51 17.54
CA PRO A 390 10.90 -11.89 16.87
C PRO A 390 11.04 -13.18 16.08
N ASP A 391 10.01 -14.03 16.10
CA ASP A 391 9.92 -15.19 15.23
C ASP A 391 8.66 -15.17 14.35
N ARG A 392 7.60 -14.47 14.79
CA ARG A 392 6.36 -14.28 14.03
C ARG A 392 5.57 -13.07 14.51
N TRP A 393 4.71 -12.56 13.61
CA TRP A 393 3.96 -11.33 13.78
C TRP A 393 2.46 -11.59 13.57
N LYS A 394 1.62 -10.99 14.42
CA LYS A 394 0.16 -10.99 14.27
C LYS A 394 -0.27 -9.80 13.43
N ILE A 395 -1.08 -10.07 12.43
CA ILE A 395 -1.54 -9.08 11.46
C ILE A 395 -3.07 -8.94 11.54
N GLU A 396 -3.57 -7.72 11.66
CA GLU A 396 -4.96 -7.37 11.41
C GLU A 396 -5.11 -6.94 9.95
N ASN A 397 -5.91 -7.68 9.18
CA ASN A 397 -6.13 -7.42 7.76
C ASN A 397 -7.52 -6.80 7.53
N SER A 398 -7.70 -6.18 6.36
CA SER A 398 -8.96 -5.57 5.91
C SER A 398 -9.70 -6.38 4.84
N TRP A 399 -9.61 -7.70 4.87
CA TRP A 399 -10.30 -8.59 3.92
C TRP A 399 -11.54 -9.29 4.50
N GLY A 400 -12.07 -8.77 5.62
CA GLY A 400 -13.21 -9.37 6.32
C GLY A 400 -12.84 -10.57 7.17
N LYS A 401 -13.83 -11.14 7.84
CA LYS A 401 -13.66 -12.25 8.82
C LYS A 401 -13.60 -13.64 8.19
N ASP A 402 -13.93 -13.76 6.91
CA ASP A 402 -14.08 -15.07 6.23
C ASP A 402 -12.73 -15.65 5.77
N VAL A 403 -11.63 -14.93 5.96
CA VAL A 403 -10.27 -15.35 5.58
C VAL A 403 -9.33 -15.30 6.79
N GLY A 404 -8.30 -16.15 6.77
CA GLY A 404 -7.37 -16.28 7.89
C GLY A 404 -8.06 -16.79 9.16
N ASP A 405 -7.57 -16.35 10.32
CA ASP A 405 -8.19 -16.61 11.62
C ASP A 405 -9.11 -15.44 12.00
N ASN A 406 -10.37 -15.50 11.55
CA ASN A 406 -11.37 -14.43 11.74
C ASN A 406 -10.85 -13.04 11.28
N GLY A 407 -10.13 -12.98 10.15
CA GLY A 407 -9.57 -11.77 9.58
C GLY A 407 -8.16 -11.43 10.10
N TYR A 408 -7.65 -12.17 11.08
CA TYR A 408 -6.25 -12.07 11.50
C TYR A 408 -5.37 -13.05 10.72
N PHE A 409 -4.12 -12.63 10.54
CA PHE A 409 -3.11 -13.37 9.81
C PHE A 409 -1.85 -13.47 10.66
N VAL A 410 -0.95 -14.35 10.26
CA VAL A 410 0.39 -14.45 10.83
C VAL A 410 1.43 -14.39 9.72
N CYS A 411 2.51 -13.64 9.95
CA CYS A 411 3.68 -13.77 9.10
C CYS A 411 4.91 -14.20 9.91
N SER A 412 5.80 -14.97 9.28
CA SER A 412 7.08 -15.34 9.88
C SER A 412 8.06 -14.17 9.87
N GLU A 413 9.09 -14.23 10.72
CA GLU A 413 10.20 -13.28 10.68
C GLU A 413 10.91 -13.30 9.32
N ALA A 414 11.08 -14.47 8.72
CA ALA A 414 11.67 -14.62 7.39
C ALA A 414 10.87 -13.85 6.32
N TYR A 415 9.52 -13.85 6.42
CA TYR A 415 8.68 -13.04 5.55
C TYR A 415 8.84 -11.55 5.84
N PHE A 416 8.86 -11.17 7.11
CA PHE A 416 9.02 -9.76 7.52
C PHE A 416 10.29 -9.17 6.90
N GLN A 417 11.43 -9.81 7.07
CA GLN A 417 12.69 -9.33 6.52
C GLN A 417 12.71 -9.28 4.99
N LYS A 418 12.06 -10.24 4.32
CA LYS A 418 12.09 -10.33 2.86
C LYS A 418 11.10 -9.39 2.17
N PHE A 419 9.88 -9.22 2.71
CA PHE A 419 8.74 -8.66 1.97
C PHE A 419 8.00 -7.50 2.65
N VAL A 420 8.39 -7.09 3.87
CA VAL A 420 7.89 -5.86 4.49
C VAL A 420 8.77 -4.70 4.06
N TYR A 421 8.18 -3.69 3.44
CA TYR A 421 8.90 -2.55 2.86
C TYR A 421 8.70 -1.25 3.61
N GLU A 422 7.59 -1.10 4.32
CA GLU A 422 7.28 0.11 5.09
C GLU A 422 6.64 -0.25 6.43
N ALA A 423 6.98 0.49 7.48
CA ALA A 423 6.32 0.48 8.79
C ALA A 423 6.21 1.91 9.32
N VAL A 424 5.11 2.25 9.98
CA VAL A 424 4.86 3.59 10.48
C VAL A 424 5.01 3.64 11.99
N ILE A 425 5.95 4.44 12.44
CA ILE A 425 6.45 4.45 13.81
C ILE A 425 6.29 5.83 14.44
N LEU A 426 5.83 5.87 15.68
CA LEU A 426 5.81 7.09 16.48
C LEU A 426 7.24 7.58 16.73
N LYS A 427 7.50 8.86 16.48
CA LYS A 427 8.82 9.51 16.60
C LYS A 427 9.46 9.34 17.98
N LYS A 428 8.67 9.14 19.03
CA LYS A 428 9.16 8.87 20.39
C LYS A 428 9.95 7.58 20.54
N HIS A 429 9.80 6.61 19.62
CA HIS A 429 10.47 5.31 19.67
C HIS A 429 11.82 5.27 18.98
N PHE A 430 12.14 6.28 18.16
CA PHE A 430 13.40 6.38 17.46
C PHE A 430 14.56 6.71 18.43
N THR A 431 15.72 6.15 18.15
CA THR A 431 16.96 6.49 18.83
C THR A 431 17.41 7.92 18.49
N GLU A 432 18.28 8.51 19.30
CA GLU A 432 18.82 9.84 19.02
C GLU A 432 19.59 9.89 17.69
N ASP A 433 20.27 8.80 17.31
CA ASP A 433 20.96 8.76 16.03
C ASP A 433 20.00 8.65 14.85
N GLN A 434 18.91 7.89 14.96
CA GLN A 434 17.86 7.85 13.95
C GLN A 434 17.15 9.21 13.82
N LYS A 435 16.95 9.95 14.92
CA LYS A 435 16.41 11.32 14.87
C LYS A 435 17.35 12.29 14.13
N LYS A 436 18.64 12.20 14.35
CA LYS A 436 19.64 12.98 13.58
C LYS A 436 19.62 12.64 12.09
N MET A 437 19.38 11.37 11.72
CA MET A 437 19.21 10.98 10.31
C MET A 437 18.01 11.67 9.65
N MET A 438 16.92 11.91 10.41
CA MET A 438 15.75 12.63 9.92
C MET A 438 16.00 14.12 9.65
N GLU A 439 17.02 14.70 10.27
CA GLU A 439 17.40 16.11 10.10
C GLU A 439 18.32 16.34 8.88
N LEU A 440 18.85 15.26 8.30
CA LEU A 440 19.68 15.36 7.10
C LEU A 440 18.84 15.74 5.89
N GLU A 441 19.46 16.43 4.91
CA GLU A 441 18.81 16.76 3.65
C GLU A 441 18.27 15.49 2.98
N PRO A 442 16.99 15.41 2.61
CA PRO A 442 16.42 14.24 1.96
C PRO A 442 17.07 13.91 0.62
N VAL A 443 17.05 12.64 0.25
CA VAL A 443 17.33 12.20 -1.12
C VAL A 443 16.00 12.24 -1.88
N TYR A 444 15.95 13.05 -2.95
CA TYR A 444 14.73 13.20 -3.76
C TYR A 444 14.73 12.20 -4.92
N ILE A 445 13.63 11.50 -5.07
CA ILE A 445 13.38 10.55 -6.16
C ILE A 445 12.06 10.90 -6.84
N ASN A 446 12.09 11.02 -8.16
CA ASN A 446 10.86 11.23 -8.92
C ASN A 446 10.26 9.86 -9.27
N ALA A 447 8.96 9.70 -9.10
CA ALA A 447 8.26 8.46 -9.39
C ALA A 447 8.33 8.04 -10.88
N TRP A 448 8.62 8.96 -11.78
CA TRP A 448 8.82 8.66 -13.20
C TRP A 448 10.25 8.31 -13.59
N ASP A 449 11.23 8.49 -12.69
CA ASP A 449 12.63 8.09 -12.89
C ASP A 449 12.87 6.66 -12.40
N GLU A 450 11.97 6.13 -11.58
CA GLU A 450 12.01 4.73 -11.18
C GLU A 450 11.52 3.85 -12.34
N ASP A 451 12.33 2.89 -12.74
CA ASP A 451 11.92 1.82 -13.62
C ASP A 451 11.04 0.84 -12.82
N TYR A 452 9.74 1.13 -12.76
CA TYR A 452 8.71 0.22 -12.24
C TYR A 452 8.16 -0.66 -13.35
#